data_f60765dc5b2c7f13a47de2251a08cb42
#
_entry.id   f60765dc5b2c7f13a47de2251a08cb42
#
_cell.length_a   1.000
_cell.length_b   1.000
_cell.length_c   1.000
_cell.angle_alpha   90.00
_cell.angle_beta   90.00
_cell.angle_gamma   90.00
#
_symmetry.space_group_name_H-M   'P 1'
#
loop_
_entity.id
_entity.type
_entity.pdbx_description
1 polymer ?
#
loop_
_entity_poly.entity_id
_entity_poly.type
_entity_poly.pdbx_seq_one_letter_code
_entity_poly.pdbx_strand_id
1 'polypeptide(L)'
;VQNPYNLLNRTYEVGLAEISVREQSGLLAYSPLAFGYLTGKYRNNNMPKGSRIDLFKDFTRYNNENSIKAIEEYYKISQKFNLDFAQMSIKFCEIQPFVTSVIIGATTMQQLKTNVESVNVKLNNEIINEINEVQKIYPNPCP
;
A
#
# COMPACT_ATOMS: atom_id res chain seq x y z
N VAL A 1 -12.20 -11.71 7.76
CA VAL A 1 -11.25 -12.25 6.76
C VAL A 1 -9.92 -11.54 6.90
N GLN A 2 -8.79 -12.21 6.61
CA GLN A 2 -7.46 -11.60 6.58
C GLN A 2 -6.82 -11.88 5.22
N ASN A 3 -6.47 -10.81 4.48
CA ASN A 3 -5.91 -10.91 3.13
C ASN A 3 -4.93 -9.77 2.86
N PRO A 4 -3.97 -9.94 1.91
CA PRO A 4 -3.15 -8.82 1.48
C PRO A 4 -4.01 -7.77 0.77
N TYR A 5 -3.80 -6.51 1.09
CA TYR A 5 -4.44 -5.41 0.38
C TYR A 5 -3.56 -4.17 0.45
N ASN A 6 -3.20 -3.63 -0.71
CA ASN A 6 -2.37 -2.44 -0.85
C ASN A 6 -2.45 -1.90 -2.29
N LEU A 7 -1.78 -0.79 -2.58
CA LEU A 7 -1.77 -0.15 -3.91
C LEU A 7 -1.25 -1.04 -5.05
N LEU A 8 -0.47 -2.09 -4.77
CA LEU A 8 0.04 -3.04 -5.76
C LEU A 8 -0.76 -4.34 -5.86
N ASN A 9 -1.67 -4.56 -4.90
CA ASN A 9 -2.55 -5.72 -4.86
C ASN A 9 -3.94 -5.31 -4.38
N ARG A 10 -4.81 -5.08 -5.34
CA ARG A 10 -6.22 -4.74 -5.13
C ARG A 10 -7.17 -5.86 -5.58
N THR A 11 -6.65 -7.11 -5.65
CA THR A 11 -7.42 -8.28 -6.10
C THR A 11 -8.65 -8.54 -5.25
N TYR A 12 -8.62 -8.14 -3.97
CA TYR A 12 -9.77 -8.23 -3.07
C TYR A 12 -11.00 -7.49 -3.60
N GLU A 13 -10.82 -6.42 -4.36
CA GLU A 13 -11.90 -5.60 -4.93
C GLU A 13 -12.69 -6.33 -6.04
N VAL A 14 -12.13 -7.42 -6.62
CA VAL A 14 -12.74 -8.11 -7.78
C VAL A 14 -13.98 -8.94 -7.40
N GLY A 15 -14.28 -9.11 -6.13
CA GLY A 15 -15.46 -9.88 -5.69
C GLY A 15 -15.58 -9.96 -4.18
N LEU A 16 -14.48 -10.20 -3.49
CA LEU A 16 -14.49 -10.35 -2.02
C LEU A 16 -14.91 -9.08 -1.30
N ALA A 17 -14.62 -7.91 -1.84
CA ALA A 17 -15.04 -6.64 -1.27
C ALA A 17 -16.57 -6.49 -1.21
N GLU A 18 -17.27 -6.88 -2.28
CA GLU A 18 -18.74 -6.89 -2.30
C GLU A 18 -19.31 -7.88 -1.28
N ILE A 19 -18.76 -9.09 -1.22
CA ILE A 19 -19.16 -10.09 -0.24
C ILE A 19 -18.94 -9.56 1.18
N SER A 20 -17.77 -8.97 1.46
CA SER A 20 -17.47 -8.40 2.77
C SER A 20 -18.49 -7.36 3.22
N VAL A 21 -18.91 -6.50 2.32
CA VAL A 21 -19.90 -5.45 2.61
C VAL A 21 -21.29 -6.08 2.85
N ARG A 22 -21.72 -7.01 1.98
CA ARG A 22 -23.04 -7.65 2.05
C ARG A 22 -23.19 -8.54 3.28
N GLU A 23 -22.17 -9.34 3.56
CA GLU A 23 -22.15 -10.30 4.69
C GLU A 23 -21.65 -9.67 6.00
N GLN A 24 -21.35 -8.37 6.01
CA GLN A 24 -20.77 -7.66 7.17
C GLN A 24 -19.52 -8.36 7.74
N SER A 25 -18.75 -9.00 6.85
CA SER A 25 -17.52 -9.70 7.17
C SER A 25 -16.31 -8.92 6.68
N GLY A 26 -15.81 -7.99 7.48
CA GLY A 26 -14.78 -7.07 7.08
C GLY A 26 -13.38 -7.69 6.90
N LEU A 27 -12.49 -6.93 6.25
CA LEU A 27 -11.12 -7.30 5.96
C LEU A 27 -10.15 -6.77 7.02
N LEU A 28 -9.30 -7.65 7.53
CA LEU A 28 -8.03 -7.29 8.18
C LEU A 28 -6.95 -7.26 7.09
N ALA A 29 -6.63 -6.05 6.62
CA ALA A 29 -5.69 -5.87 5.51
C ALA A 29 -4.25 -5.99 5.99
N TYR A 30 -3.50 -6.99 5.53
CA TYR A 30 -2.07 -7.09 5.83
C TYR A 30 -1.20 -6.64 4.66
N SER A 31 0.07 -6.35 4.95
CA SER A 31 1.06 -5.81 4.00
C SER A 31 0.63 -4.51 3.30
N PRO A 32 0.09 -3.52 4.01
CA PRO A 32 -0.35 -2.27 3.39
C PRO A 32 0.80 -1.50 2.72
N LEU A 33 2.03 -1.74 3.14
CA LEU A 33 3.26 -1.14 2.59
C LEU A 33 4.00 -2.07 1.63
N ALA A 34 3.41 -3.20 1.19
CA ALA A 34 4.01 -4.12 0.22
C ALA A 34 5.47 -4.47 0.58
N PHE A 35 5.71 -5.01 1.79
CA PHE A 35 7.04 -5.32 2.35
C PHE A 35 7.99 -4.11 2.46
N GLY A 36 7.46 -2.89 2.41
CA GLY A 36 8.21 -1.63 2.48
C GLY A 36 8.47 -0.98 1.12
N TYR A 37 8.03 -1.56 0.02
CA TYR A 37 8.15 -0.93 -1.30
C TYR A 37 7.36 0.39 -1.39
N LEU A 38 6.18 0.45 -0.77
CA LEU A 38 5.33 1.64 -0.72
C LEU A 38 5.76 2.69 0.33
N THR A 39 6.98 2.58 0.85
CA THR A 39 7.65 3.66 1.59
C THR A 39 8.60 4.47 0.72
N GLY A 40 8.90 3.98 -0.48
CA GLY A 40 9.88 4.58 -1.39
C GLY A 40 11.34 4.24 -1.10
N LYS A 41 11.65 3.53 0.00
CA LYS A 41 13.05 3.27 0.42
C LYS A 41 13.85 2.37 -0.53
N TYR A 42 13.18 1.59 -1.38
CA TYR A 42 13.82 0.70 -2.36
C TYR A 42 13.89 1.31 -3.76
N ARG A 43 13.44 2.56 -3.96
CA ARG A 43 13.50 3.24 -5.25
C ARG A 43 14.95 3.43 -5.70
N ASN A 44 15.16 3.56 -7.01
CA ASN A 44 16.48 3.74 -7.63
C ASN A 44 17.48 2.64 -7.25
N ASN A 45 17.02 1.39 -7.12
CA ASN A 45 17.81 0.23 -6.70
C ASN A 45 18.48 0.39 -5.32
N ASN A 46 17.96 1.28 -4.48
CA ASN A 46 18.45 1.43 -3.12
C ASN A 46 18.02 0.21 -2.26
N MET A 47 18.95 -0.33 -1.49
CA MET A 47 18.69 -1.45 -0.59
C MET A 47 19.26 -1.12 0.80
N PRO A 48 18.50 -0.42 1.65
CA PRO A 48 18.99 -0.06 2.97
C PRO A 48 19.39 -1.30 3.77
N LYS A 49 20.59 -1.28 4.35
CA LYS A 49 21.08 -2.37 5.19
C LYS A 49 20.15 -2.63 6.37
N GLY A 50 19.85 -3.90 6.62
CA GLY A 50 18.92 -4.31 7.67
C GLY A 50 17.44 -4.11 7.32
N SER A 51 17.13 -3.66 6.10
CA SER A 51 15.75 -3.61 5.63
C SER A 51 15.19 -5.01 5.37
N ARG A 52 13.85 -5.14 5.30
CA ARG A 52 13.21 -6.45 5.11
C ARG A 52 13.74 -7.21 3.89
N ILE A 53 13.91 -6.53 2.76
CA ILE A 53 14.39 -7.18 1.52
C ILE A 53 15.89 -7.49 1.59
N ASP A 54 16.67 -6.70 2.30
CA ASP A 54 18.08 -6.99 2.55
C ASP A 54 18.26 -8.26 3.40
N LEU A 55 17.41 -8.43 4.43
CA LEU A 55 17.43 -9.59 5.33
C LEU A 55 16.78 -10.84 4.74
N PHE A 56 15.72 -10.67 3.95
CA PHE A 56 14.91 -11.77 3.41
C PHE A 56 14.81 -11.66 1.89
N LYS A 57 15.85 -12.08 1.20
CA LYS A 57 16.00 -11.96 -0.27
C LYS A 57 14.93 -12.72 -1.08
N ASP A 58 14.29 -13.71 -0.47
CA ASP A 58 13.23 -14.50 -1.11
C ASP A 58 11.89 -13.76 -1.19
N PHE A 59 11.76 -12.59 -0.59
CA PHE A 59 10.54 -11.77 -0.65
C PHE A 59 10.43 -10.98 -1.96
N THR A 60 10.24 -11.69 -3.07
CA THR A 60 10.22 -11.14 -4.43
C THR A 60 8.85 -10.69 -4.91
N ARG A 61 7.75 -10.99 -4.18
CA ARG A 61 6.36 -10.74 -4.60
C ARG A 61 6.11 -9.35 -5.17
N TYR A 62 6.69 -8.32 -4.56
CA TYR A 62 6.46 -6.91 -4.93
C TYR A 62 7.58 -6.33 -5.79
N ASN A 63 8.44 -7.18 -6.38
CA ASN A 63 9.59 -6.77 -7.17
C ASN A 63 9.50 -7.33 -8.60
N ASN A 64 8.68 -6.73 -9.44
CA ASN A 64 8.61 -7.01 -10.86
C ASN A 64 8.56 -5.68 -11.65
N GLU A 65 8.72 -5.75 -12.96
CA GLU A 65 8.80 -4.57 -13.82
C GLU A 65 7.57 -3.65 -13.68
N ASN A 66 6.36 -4.22 -13.67
CA ASN A 66 5.13 -3.44 -13.55
C ASN A 66 4.95 -2.84 -12.16
N SER A 67 5.34 -3.57 -11.11
CA SER A 67 5.27 -3.04 -9.75
C SER A 67 6.23 -1.86 -9.54
N ILE A 68 7.44 -1.94 -10.09
CA ILE A 68 8.41 -0.85 -10.02
C ILE A 68 7.87 0.40 -10.71
N LYS A 69 7.29 0.27 -11.90
CA LYS A 69 6.65 1.38 -12.63
C LYS A 69 5.47 1.97 -11.84
N ALA A 70 4.59 1.11 -11.31
CA ALA A 70 3.47 1.55 -10.50
C ALA A 70 3.90 2.29 -9.23
N ILE A 71 4.93 1.79 -8.53
CA ILE A 71 5.50 2.44 -7.33
C ILE A 71 5.98 3.86 -7.66
N GLU A 72 6.67 4.06 -8.79
CA GLU A 72 7.13 5.38 -9.21
C GLU A 72 5.95 6.34 -9.47
N GLU A 73 4.89 5.88 -10.12
CA GLU A 73 3.71 6.71 -10.34
C GLU A 73 2.98 7.05 -9.03
N TYR A 74 2.78 6.09 -8.13
CA TYR A 74 2.21 6.35 -6.81
C TYR A 74 3.09 7.30 -5.97
N TYR A 75 4.41 7.16 -6.06
CA TYR A 75 5.33 8.08 -5.39
C TYR A 75 5.19 9.52 -5.92
N LYS A 76 5.08 9.70 -7.23
CA LYS A 76 4.84 11.03 -7.83
C LYS A 76 3.55 11.67 -7.31
N ILE A 77 2.48 10.88 -7.14
CA ILE A 77 1.23 11.37 -6.54
C ILE A 77 1.50 11.85 -5.11
N SER A 78 2.19 11.08 -4.28
CA SER A 78 2.50 11.50 -2.91
C SER A 78 3.26 12.83 -2.88
N GLN A 79 4.25 13.01 -3.77
CA GLN A 79 5.02 14.24 -3.86
C GLN A 79 4.18 15.44 -4.36
N LYS A 80 3.35 15.22 -5.37
CA LYS A 80 2.45 16.25 -5.93
C LYS A 80 1.54 16.85 -4.86
N PHE A 81 1.03 16.01 -3.96
CA PHE A 81 0.10 16.43 -2.90
C PHE A 81 0.79 16.64 -1.54
N ASN A 82 2.12 16.65 -1.50
CA ASN A 82 2.92 16.84 -0.28
C ASN A 82 2.53 15.87 0.84
N LEU A 83 2.37 14.60 0.50
CA LEU A 83 2.05 13.51 1.43
C LEU A 83 3.27 12.61 1.66
N ASP A 84 3.40 12.09 2.88
CA ASP A 84 4.29 10.96 3.12
C ASP A 84 3.78 9.74 2.36
N PHE A 85 4.65 9.06 1.60
CA PHE A 85 4.23 7.96 0.71
C PHE A 85 3.72 6.74 1.49
N ALA A 86 4.34 6.42 2.64
CA ALA A 86 3.87 5.33 3.48
C ALA A 86 2.49 5.66 4.08
N GLN A 87 2.31 6.88 4.57
CA GLN A 87 1.03 7.32 5.13
C GLN A 87 -0.08 7.34 4.09
N MET A 88 0.19 7.84 2.87
CA MET A 88 -0.77 7.79 1.76
C MET A 88 -1.19 6.35 1.47
N SER A 89 -0.23 5.41 1.42
CA SER A 89 -0.48 4.01 1.11
C SER A 89 -1.30 3.30 2.19
N ILE A 90 -1.02 3.56 3.48
CA ILE A 90 -1.80 3.02 4.59
C ILE A 90 -3.22 3.62 4.59
N LYS A 91 -3.32 4.94 4.42
CA LYS A 91 -4.61 5.64 4.39
C LYS A 91 -5.50 5.16 3.25
N PHE A 92 -4.92 4.88 2.08
CA PHE A 92 -5.67 4.29 0.98
C PHE A 92 -6.34 2.98 1.37
N CYS A 93 -5.65 2.11 2.11
CA CYS A 93 -6.24 0.86 2.61
C CYS A 93 -7.34 1.13 3.64
N GLU A 94 -7.09 2.03 4.58
CA GLU A 94 -7.98 2.33 5.71
C GLU A 94 -9.35 2.85 5.27
N ILE A 95 -9.40 3.70 4.24
CA ILE A 95 -10.64 4.34 3.80
C ILE A 95 -11.57 3.44 3.01
N GLN A 96 -11.16 2.21 2.70
CA GLN A 96 -12.01 1.29 1.93
C GLN A 96 -13.17 0.77 2.78
N PRO A 97 -14.41 0.78 2.27
CA PRO A 97 -15.60 0.43 3.05
C PRO A 97 -15.64 -1.02 3.53
N PHE A 98 -14.84 -1.91 2.92
CA PHE A 98 -14.71 -3.32 3.28
C PHE A 98 -13.56 -3.60 4.25
N VAL A 99 -12.71 -2.61 4.57
CA VAL A 99 -11.58 -2.78 5.49
C VAL A 99 -12.00 -2.43 6.92
N THR A 100 -11.89 -3.40 7.81
CA THR A 100 -12.14 -3.21 9.25
C THR A 100 -10.90 -2.65 9.95
N SER A 101 -9.71 -3.15 9.59
CA SER A 101 -8.45 -2.73 10.19
C SER A 101 -7.27 -2.97 9.25
N VAL A 102 -6.29 -2.10 9.31
CA VAL A 102 -5.03 -2.23 8.57
C VAL A 102 -3.96 -2.75 9.53
N ILE A 103 -3.36 -3.90 9.20
CA ILE A 103 -2.30 -4.52 10.01
C ILE A 103 -0.97 -3.91 9.59
N ILE A 104 -0.41 -3.10 10.46
CA ILE A 104 0.90 -2.45 10.25
C ILE A 104 2.02 -3.19 10.98
N GLY A 105 3.25 -3.06 10.49
CA GLY A 105 4.47 -3.51 11.15
C GLY A 105 5.50 -2.38 11.17
N ALA A 106 6.32 -2.35 12.22
CA ALA A 106 7.41 -1.38 12.36
C ALA A 106 8.58 -2.04 13.10
N THR A 107 9.80 -1.69 12.71
CA THR A 107 11.03 -2.13 13.38
C THR A 107 11.70 -1.00 14.17
N THR A 108 11.23 0.24 14.00
CA THR A 108 11.69 1.41 14.74
C THR A 108 10.51 2.23 15.26
N MET A 109 10.71 2.99 16.32
CA MET A 109 9.69 3.90 16.86
C MET A 109 9.30 4.98 15.84
N GLN A 110 10.24 5.43 15.02
CA GLN A 110 9.93 6.41 13.96
C GLN A 110 8.98 5.83 12.92
N GLN A 111 9.20 4.58 12.47
CA GLN A 111 8.28 3.90 11.55
C GLN A 111 6.90 3.71 12.16
N LEU A 112 6.85 3.29 13.43
CA LEU A 112 5.58 3.12 14.14
C LEU A 112 4.81 4.44 14.21
N LYS A 113 5.48 5.52 14.58
CA LYS A 113 4.89 6.86 14.64
C LYS A 113 4.34 7.29 13.26
N THR A 114 5.16 7.20 12.20
CA THR A 114 4.73 7.52 10.83
C THR A 114 3.50 6.72 10.44
N ASN A 115 3.51 5.41 10.69
CA ASN A 115 2.39 4.52 10.32
C ASN A 115 1.10 4.88 11.10
N VAL A 116 1.19 5.14 12.40
CA VAL A 116 0.02 5.51 13.23
C VAL A 116 -0.52 6.88 12.82
N GLU A 117 0.35 7.86 12.52
CA GLU A 117 -0.05 9.20 12.10
C GLU A 117 -0.79 9.21 10.74
N SER A 118 -0.76 8.12 9.98
CA SER A 118 -1.54 7.98 8.75
C SER A 118 -3.03 8.22 8.94
N VAL A 119 -3.56 8.02 10.15
CA VAL A 119 -4.98 8.27 10.45
C VAL A 119 -5.37 9.74 10.22
N ASN A 120 -4.42 10.68 10.35
CA ASN A 120 -4.63 12.11 10.17
C ASN A 120 -4.57 12.55 8.70
N VAL A 121 -4.10 11.68 7.80
CA VAL A 121 -4.00 11.98 6.37
C VAL A 121 -5.40 12.01 5.75
N LYS A 122 -5.63 12.97 4.87
CA LYS A 122 -6.85 13.08 4.09
C LYS A 122 -6.55 12.84 2.62
N LEU A 123 -7.21 11.87 2.03
CA LEU A 123 -7.18 11.63 0.59
C LEU A 123 -8.47 12.18 -0.03
N ASN A 124 -8.35 13.31 -0.73
CA ASN A 124 -9.49 13.88 -1.45
C ASN A 124 -9.77 13.09 -2.75
N ASN A 125 -10.89 13.44 -3.42
CA ASN A 125 -11.28 12.74 -4.65
C ASN A 125 -10.26 12.84 -5.77
N GLU A 126 -9.51 13.95 -5.87
CA GLU A 126 -8.46 14.11 -6.88
C GLU A 126 -7.33 13.08 -6.67
N ILE A 127 -6.84 12.93 -5.43
CA ILE A 127 -5.80 11.96 -5.08
C ILE A 127 -6.29 10.53 -5.37
N ILE A 128 -7.51 10.20 -4.96
CA ILE A 128 -8.11 8.87 -5.21
C ILE A 128 -8.24 8.59 -6.71
N ASN A 129 -8.67 9.58 -7.48
CA ASN A 129 -8.77 9.44 -8.94
C ASN A 129 -7.40 9.19 -9.58
N GLU A 130 -6.36 9.93 -9.20
CA GLU A 130 -5.00 9.69 -9.71
C GLU A 130 -4.48 8.30 -9.31
N ILE A 131 -4.72 7.85 -8.08
CA ILE A 131 -4.39 6.48 -7.65
C ILE A 131 -5.11 5.44 -8.53
N ASN A 132 -6.39 5.66 -8.84
CA ASN A 132 -7.16 4.75 -9.68
C ASN A 132 -6.67 4.75 -11.15
N GLU A 133 -6.20 5.88 -11.68
CA GLU A 133 -5.60 5.92 -13.02
C GLU A 133 -4.32 5.06 -13.09
N VAL A 134 -3.47 5.10 -12.06
CA VAL A 134 -2.30 4.20 -11.99
C VAL A 134 -2.73 2.73 -11.98
N GLN A 135 -3.77 2.38 -11.23
CA GLN A 135 -4.31 1.02 -11.17
C GLN A 135 -4.86 0.54 -12.54
N LYS A 136 -5.43 1.44 -13.36
CA LYS A 136 -5.87 1.10 -14.71
C LYS A 136 -4.72 0.76 -15.65
N ILE A 137 -3.59 1.46 -15.50
CA ILE A 137 -2.38 1.23 -16.31
C ILE A 137 -1.64 -0.03 -15.85
N TYR A 138 -1.56 -0.25 -14.55
CA TYR A 138 -0.85 -1.37 -13.91
C TYR A 138 -1.80 -2.18 -13.01
N PRO A 139 -2.79 -2.91 -13.57
CA PRO A 139 -3.79 -3.60 -12.77
C PRO A 139 -3.16 -4.74 -11.96
N ASN A 140 -3.25 -4.64 -10.63
CA ASN A 140 -2.77 -5.67 -9.70
C ASN A 140 -1.39 -6.23 -10.06
N PRO A 141 -0.33 -5.41 -10.10
CA PRO A 141 0.98 -5.88 -10.53
C PRO A 141 1.58 -6.96 -9.62
N CYS A 142 1.01 -7.15 -8.41
CA CYS A 142 1.50 -8.10 -7.40
C CYS A 142 0.34 -8.86 -6.72
N PRO A 143 -0.42 -9.67 -7.45
CA PRO A 143 -1.57 -10.42 -6.93
C PRO A 143 -1.19 -11.49 -5.90
#